data_7c108641cb403c7809dbc2a05a4478a1
#
_entry.id   7c108641cb403c7809dbc2a05a4478a1
#
_cell.length_a   1.000
_cell.length_b   1.000
_cell.length_c   1.000
_cell.angle_alpha   90.00
_cell.angle_beta   90.00
_cell.angle_gamma   90.00
#
_symmetry.space_group_name_H-M   'P 1'
#
loop_
_entity.id
_entity.type
_entity.pdbx_description
1 polymer ?
#
loop_
_entity_poly.entity_id
_entity_poly.type
_entity_poly.pdbx_seq_one_letter_code
_entity_poly.pdbx_strand_id
1 'polypeptide(L)'
;MTTGKASIRGAVLSVVSLLFVHPTYAEQAAEPALVPLPSVLDFTQGEGFGIALGAGVEYESAYDGADETELAVEPAGAVHYRRGNHLFFWEGMELGWRSRVADVWLVQAGIRNEGGLEPDDSEDGKLKGIQPRDSHVVGFLEVRRGLGSDWRNWVAARVMGGPRDFGLLGVLAAGRRFGQQLDGTGTEVYGFVTFGDDNFINKDFGVTAADAAGSGLRQTTLSGGYRSAGIQLVHRRHLTRKLHAIAQAGVELYSRDIGNSPIARKDNECEVSLALVWHFGRE
;
A
#
# COMPACT_ATOMS: atom_id res chain seq x y z
N MET A 1 -9.61 -36.47 2.61
CA MET A 1 -8.34 -36.40 3.35
C MET A 1 -7.20 -36.61 2.36
N THR A 2 -6.65 -35.54 1.82
CA THR A 2 -5.43 -35.59 1.01
C THR A 2 -4.58 -34.38 1.39
N THR A 3 -3.60 -34.65 2.22
CA THR A 3 -2.61 -33.69 2.70
C THR A 3 -1.64 -33.32 1.57
N GLY A 4 -1.75 -32.11 1.04
CA GLY A 4 -0.77 -31.52 0.13
C GLY A 4 0.50 -31.15 0.88
N LYS A 5 1.61 -31.79 0.56
CA LYS A 5 2.94 -31.44 1.06
C LYS A 5 3.50 -30.27 0.24
N ALA A 6 3.56 -29.09 0.82
CA ALA A 6 4.31 -27.97 0.26
C ALA A 6 5.82 -28.30 0.20
N SER A 7 6.38 -28.22 -1.00
CA SER A 7 7.79 -28.53 -1.27
C SER A 7 8.66 -27.28 -1.12
N ILE A 8 9.45 -27.21 -0.04
CA ILE A 8 10.38 -26.12 0.30
C ILE A 8 11.67 -26.12 -0.58
N ARG A 9 11.69 -26.71 -1.75
CA ARG A 9 12.91 -26.86 -2.57
C ARG A 9 13.14 -25.82 -3.67
N GLY A 10 12.35 -24.74 -3.74
CA GLY A 10 12.49 -23.70 -4.78
C GLY A 10 13.09 -22.35 -4.34
N ALA A 11 13.31 -22.12 -3.08
CA ALA A 11 13.48 -20.77 -2.54
C ALA A 11 14.88 -20.13 -2.69
N VAL A 12 15.92 -20.84 -3.15
CA VAL A 12 17.30 -20.30 -3.13
C VAL A 12 17.81 -19.87 -4.51
N LEU A 13 17.20 -20.29 -5.61
CA LEU A 13 17.61 -19.88 -6.96
C LEU A 13 16.77 -18.78 -7.60
N SER A 14 15.73 -18.30 -6.93
CA SER A 14 14.78 -17.34 -7.49
C SER A 14 15.08 -15.86 -7.19
N VAL A 15 16.03 -15.56 -6.31
CA VAL A 15 16.29 -14.17 -5.89
C VAL A 15 16.89 -13.30 -7.01
N VAL A 16 17.55 -13.88 -7.99
CA VAL A 16 18.10 -13.13 -9.13
C VAL A 16 17.10 -13.03 -10.29
N SER A 17 16.16 -13.98 -10.37
CA SER A 17 15.10 -13.97 -11.39
C SER A 17 13.90 -13.11 -11.00
N LEU A 18 13.74 -12.74 -9.73
CA LEU A 18 12.68 -11.87 -9.21
C LEU A 18 12.78 -10.41 -9.69
N LEU A 19 13.89 -10.01 -10.32
CA LEU A 19 14.01 -8.69 -10.94
C LEU A 19 13.27 -8.58 -12.27
N PHE A 20 12.77 -9.68 -12.86
CA PHE A 20 12.11 -9.70 -14.16
C PHE A 20 10.92 -10.67 -14.27
N VAL A 21 10.53 -11.33 -13.21
CA VAL A 21 9.33 -12.18 -13.23
C VAL A 21 8.14 -11.31 -12.89
N HIS A 22 7.21 -11.20 -13.83
CA HIS A 22 5.88 -10.72 -13.53
C HIS A 22 5.34 -11.56 -12.37
N PRO A 23 4.91 -10.96 -11.27
CA PRO A 23 4.26 -11.68 -10.19
C PRO A 23 2.89 -12.15 -10.70
N THR A 24 2.76 -13.41 -11.00
CA THR A 24 1.52 -13.99 -11.49
C THR A 24 0.69 -14.62 -10.39
N TYR A 25 0.99 -14.50 -9.11
CA TYR A 25 0.17 -15.09 -8.04
C TYR A 25 0.32 -14.44 -6.64
N ALA A 26 0.97 -13.32 -6.50
CA ALA A 26 1.02 -12.58 -5.23
C ALA A 26 0.51 -11.15 -5.39
N GLU A 27 -0.33 -10.89 -6.38
CA GLU A 27 -0.67 -9.56 -6.85
C GLU A 27 -1.96 -9.03 -6.26
N GLN A 28 -2.51 -9.73 -5.31
CA GLN A 28 -3.80 -9.40 -4.72
C GLN A 28 -3.75 -9.25 -3.22
N ALA A 29 -2.56 -9.12 -2.66
CA ALA A 29 -2.47 -8.53 -1.35
C ALA A 29 -3.14 -7.16 -1.41
N ALA A 30 -4.09 -6.93 -0.53
CA ALA A 30 -4.84 -5.71 -0.42
C ALA A 30 -3.93 -4.51 -0.62
N GLU A 31 -4.44 -3.51 -1.25
CA GLU A 31 -3.69 -2.30 -1.53
C GLU A 31 -3.04 -1.80 -0.25
N PRO A 32 -1.71 -1.85 -0.16
CA PRO A 32 -1.06 -1.23 0.97
C PRO A 32 -1.52 0.21 1.00
N ALA A 33 -1.97 0.64 2.14
CA ALA A 33 -2.68 1.88 2.38
C ALA A 33 -2.33 2.98 1.38
N LEU A 34 -3.31 3.50 0.67
CA LEU A 34 -3.25 4.62 -0.27
C LEU A 34 -2.58 5.88 0.33
N VAL A 35 -2.24 5.78 1.58
CA VAL A 35 -1.67 6.79 2.45
C VAL A 35 -0.14 6.68 2.42
N PRO A 36 0.60 7.76 2.66
CA PRO A 36 2.06 7.77 2.71
C PRO A 36 2.60 6.63 3.56
N LEU A 37 3.03 5.56 2.90
CA LEU A 37 3.50 4.35 3.55
C LEU A 37 4.76 4.63 4.37
N PRO A 38 4.94 3.93 5.49
CA PRO A 38 6.22 3.86 6.15
C PRO A 38 7.21 3.15 5.24
N SER A 39 8.08 3.94 4.63
CA SER A 39 9.09 3.45 3.72
C SER A 39 10.19 2.70 4.47
N VAL A 40 10.62 1.55 3.96
CA VAL A 40 11.85 0.89 4.43
C VAL A 40 13.08 1.78 4.20
N LEU A 41 12.97 2.75 3.29
CA LEU A 41 14.00 3.74 2.99
C LEU A 41 14.14 4.81 4.08
N ASP A 42 13.19 4.93 5.01
CA ASP A 42 13.29 5.84 6.16
C ASP A 42 14.45 5.48 7.10
N PHE A 43 14.94 4.23 7.04
CA PHE A 43 16.13 3.79 7.76
C PHE A 43 17.44 4.15 7.04
N THR A 44 17.40 4.54 5.78
CA THR A 44 18.60 4.82 5.00
C THR A 44 18.98 6.29 5.10
N GLN A 45 20.17 6.58 5.60
CA GLN A 45 20.70 7.95 5.69
C GLN A 45 21.93 8.19 4.82
N GLY A 46 22.56 7.11 4.34
CA GLY A 46 23.81 7.17 3.56
C GLY A 46 23.63 7.73 2.15
N GLU A 47 24.68 8.35 1.64
CA GLU A 47 24.82 8.74 0.24
C GLU A 47 25.11 7.53 -0.65
N GLY A 48 24.67 7.61 -1.90
CA GLY A 48 24.95 6.61 -2.92
C GLY A 48 23.87 5.51 -3.04
N PHE A 49 24.30 4.34 -3.46
CA PHE A 49 23.43 3.21 -3.76
C PHE A 49 23.23 2.31 -2.55
N GLY A 50 22.02 1.84 -2.35
CA GLY A 50 21.68 0.87 -1.30
C GLY A 50 20.53 -0.04 -1.73
N ILE A 51 20.47 -1.20 -1.08
CA ILE A 51 19.44 -2.21 -1.25
C ILE A 51 18.91 -2.58 0.12
N ALA A 52 17.61 -2.76 0.24
CA ALA A 52 16.95 -3.35 1.39
C ALA A 52 16.15 -4.56 0.91
N LEU A 53 16.25 -5.69 1.60
CA LEU A 53 15.50 -6.91 1.29
C LEU A 53 14.94 -7.50 2.58
N GLY A 54 13.72 -8.00 2.50
CA GLY A 54 13.04 -8.56 3.66
C GLY A 54 11.82 -9.37 3.29
N ALA A 55 11.06 -9.71 4.31
CA ALA A 55 9.74 -10.30 4.17
C ALA A 55 8.89 -9.88 5.38
N GLY A 56 7.59 -9.84 5.16
CA GLY A 56 6.59 -9.57 6.18
C GLY A 56 5.48 -10.60 6.16
N VAL A 57 4.65 -10.51 7.16
CA VAL A 57 3.34 -11.15 7.23
C VAL A 57 2.32 -10.05 7.41
N GLU A 58 1.21 -10.16 6.71
CA GLU A 58 0.12 -9.21 6.74
C GLU A 58 -1.20 -9.94 6.94
N TYR A 59 -2.00 -9.41 7.85
CA TYR A 59 -3.36 -9.84 8.10
C TYR A 59 -4.30 -8.70 7.71
N GLU A 60 -5.12 -8.94 6.71
CA GLU A 60 -5.93 -7.92 6.06
C GLU A 60 -7.21 -8.47 5.47
N SER A 61 -8.05 -7.61 4.91
CA SER A 61 -9.24 -8.04 4.14
C SER A 61 -8.82 -8.62 2.80
N ALA A 62 -9.49 -9.68 2.34
CA ALA A 62 -9.18 -10.34 1.06
C ALA A 62 -9.36 -9.43 -0.17
N TYR A 63 -10.20 -8.42 -0.06
CA TYR A 63 -10.38 -7.31 -1.01
C TYR A 63 -11.05 -6.15 -0.29
N ASP A 64 -11.05 -4.96 -0.87
CA ASP A 64 -11.66 -3.74 -0.32
C ASP A 64 -13.13 -3.97 0.08
N GLY A 65 -13.43 -3.85 1.38
CA GLY A 65 -14.76 -4.07 1.93
C GLY A 65 -15.16 -5.53 2.13
N ALA A 66 -14.23 -6.50 2.00
CA ALA A 66 -14.49 -7.90 2.30
C ALA A 66 -14.75 -8.14 3.79
N ASP A 67 -15.61 -9.13 4.11
CA ASP A 67 -15.76 -9.66 5.47
C ASP A 67 -14.83 -10.86 5.74
N GLU A 68 -14.20 -11.38 4.70
CA GLU A 68 -13.11 -12.34 4.76
C GLU A 68 -11.78 -11.63 5.04
N THR A 69 -10.91 -12.35 5.73
CA THR A 69 -9.55 -11.87 6.01
C THR A 69 -8.55 -12.95 5.64
N GLU A 70 -7.39 -12.53 5.17
CA GLU A 70 -6.32 -13.43 4.82
C GLU A 70 -5.03 -13.13 5.57
N LEU A 71 -4.12 -14.10 5.58
CA LEU A 71 -2.78 -13.95 6.07
C LEU A 71 -1.82 -14.14 4.90
N ALA A 72 -1.26 -13.05 4.43
CA ALA A 72 -0.31 -13.03 3.33
C ALA A 72 1.14 -13.01 3.83
N VAL A 73 2.06 -13.55 3.02
CA VAL A 73 3.50 -13.40 3.20
C VAL A 73 4.01 -12.49 2.10
N GLU A 74 4.40 -11.28 2.49
CA GLU A 74 4.80 -10.23 1.57
C GLU A 74 6.32 -10.09 1.48
N PRO A 75 6.89 -10.06 0.25
CA PRO A 75 8.28 -9.68 0.07
C PRO A 75 8.43 -8.17 0.33
N ALA A 76 9.35 -7.79 1.21
CA ALA A 76 9.72 -6.40 1.43
C ALA A 76 11.04 -6.11 0.73
N GLY A 77 11.08 -5.06 -0.11
CA GLY A 77 12.30 -4.73 -0.82
C GLY A 77 12.34 -3.32 -1.34
N ALA A 78 13.54 -2.75 -1.34
CA ALA A 78 13.80 -1.46 -1.94
C ALA A 78 15.20 -1.39 -2.54
N VAL A 79 15.32 -0.65 -3.62
CA VAL A 79 16.59 -0.23 -4.22
C VAL A 79 16.56 1.29 -4.27
N HIS A 80 17.65 1.93 -3.87
CA HIS A 80 17.70 3.38 -3.90
C HIS A 80 19.06 3.93 -4.29
N TYR A 81 19.04 5.17 -4.78
CA TYR A 81 20.21 6.00 -4.99
C TYR A 81 19.96 7.37 -4.39
N ARG A 82 20.77 7.75 -3.39
CA ARG A 82 20.72 9.06 -2.73
C ARG A 82 21.86 9.95 -3.16
N ARG A 83 21.53 11.20 -3.48
CA ARG A 83 22.49 12.27 -3.75
C ARG A 83 21.97 13.60 -3.15
N GLY A 84 22.58 14.02 -2.08
CA GLY A 84 22.13 15.19 -1.32
C GLY A 84 20.67 15.03 -0.85
N ASN A 85 19.83 15.99 -1.19
CA ASN A 85 18.43 15.98 -0.81
C ASN A 85 17.55 15.09 -1.70
N HIS A 86 18.11 14.47 -2.75
CA HIS A 86 17.38 13.67 -3.72
C HIS A 86 17.56 12.19 -3.46
N LEU A 87 16.46 11.44 -3.51
CA LEU A 87 16.40 10.00 -3.40
C LEU A 87 15.63 9.47 -4.60
N PHE A 88 16.26 8.67 -5.44
CA PHE A 88 15.61 7.87 -6.46
C PHE A 88 15.41 6.48 -5.87
N PHE A 89 14.24 5.91 -6.02
CA PHE A 89 13.91 4.65 -5.37
C PHE A 89 13.00 3.75 -6.19
N TRP A 90 13.13 2.49 -5.95
CA TRP A 90 12.14 1.46 -6.22
C TRP A 90 11.87 0.74 -4.90
N GLU A 91 10.64 0.81 -4.41
CA GLU A 91 10.22 0.22 -3.15
C GLU A 91 8.85 -0.41 -3.33
N GLY A 92 8.76 -1.75 -3.14
CA GLY A 92 7.54 -2.48 -3.42
C GLY A 92 7.03 -2.21 -4.84
N MET A 93 5.83 -1.74 -4.95
CA MET A 93 5.15 -1.41 -6.22
C MET A 93 5.44 0.01 -6.73
N GLU A 94 6.22 0.82 -6.00
CA GLU A 94 6.50 2.21 -6.36
C GLU A 94 7.90 2.39 -6.95
N LEU A 95 8.00 3.12 -8.05
CA LEU A 95 9.23 3.65 -8.62
C LEU A 95 9.14 5.17 -8.64
N GLY A 96 10.07 5.86 -7.98
CA GLY A 96 9.92 7.29 -7.84
C GLY A 96 11.17 8.06 -7.47
N TRP A 97 10.92 9.32 -7.26
CA TRP A 97 11.87 10.31 -6.77
C TRP A 97 11.27 11.03 -5.56
N ARG A 98 12.09 11.21 -4.54
CA ARG A 98 11.76 11.94 -3.32
C ARG A 98 12.82 13.03 -3.10
N SER A 99 12.41 14.20 -2.68
CA SER A 99 13.33 15.28 -2.35
C SER A 99 12.86 16.09 -1.16
N ARG A 100 13.83 16.45 -0.30
CA ARG A 100 13.61 17.49 0.70
C ARG A 100 13.91 18.84 0.03
N VAL A 101 12.84 19.59 -0.28
CA VAL A 101 12.95 20.87 -0.99
C VAL A 101 13.39 22.01 -0.05
N ALA A 102 12.97 21.92 1.23
CA ALA A 102 13.40 22.78 2.32
C ALA A 102 13.37 21.97 3.62
N ASP A 103 13.81 22.55 4.73
CA ASP A 103 13.91 21.84 6.02
C ASP A 103 12.59 21.19 6.46
N VAL A 104 11.47 21.78 6.06
CA VAL A 104 10.12 21.34 6.45
C VAL A 104 9.27 20.78 5.30
N TRP A 105 9.78 20.74 4.06
CA TRP A 105 9.04 20.24 2.91
C TRP A 105 9.70 19.02 2.28
N LEU A 106 8.89 18.01 2.03
CA LEU A 106 9.27 16.83 1.25
C LEU A 106 8.29 16.70 0.09
N VAL A 107 8.83 16.47 -1.10
CA VAL A 107 8.07 16.20 -2.32
C VAL A 107 8.48 14.83 -2.83
N GLN A 108 7.49 14.05 -3.24
CA GLN A 108 7.68 12.74 -3.86
C GLN A 108 6.82 12.64 -5.10
N ALA A 109 7.37 12.06 -6.16
CA ALA A 109 6.65 11.79 -7.40
C ALA A 109 7.15 10.48 -8.01
N GLY A 110 6.28 9.78 -8.72
CA GLY A 110 6.64 8.52 -9.35
C GLY A 110 5.48 7.85 -10.03
N ILE A 111 5.67 6.57 -10.26
CA ILE A 111 4.64 5.66 -10.74
C ILE A 111 4.50 4.52 -9.74
N ARG A 112 3.31 3.93 -9.72
CA ARG A 112 2.96 2.78 -8.89
C ARG A 112 2.14 1.79 -9.70
N ASN A 113 2.33 0.50 -9.45
CA ASN A 113 1.38 -0.50 -9.91
C ASN A 113 0.27 -0.64 -8.86
N GLU A 114 -0.96 -0.45 -9.29
CA GLU A 114 -2.17 -0.66 -8.49
C GLU A 114 -2.84 -1.95 -8.93
N GLY A 115 -3.23 -2.75 -7.95
CA GLY A 115 -3.90 -4.03 -8.19
C GLY A 115 -5.26 -3.88 -8.87
N GLY A 116 -5.76 -4.99 -9.35
CA GLY A 116 -7.11 -5.15 -9.88
C GLY A 116 -8.01 -5.89 -8.89
N LEU A 117 -9.18 -6.29 -9.33
CA LEU A 117 -10.11 -7.15 -8.59
C LEU A 117 -10.35 -8.43 -9.40
N GLU A 118 -10.10 -9.57 -8.79
CA GLU A 118 -10.33 -10.85 -9.44
C GLU A 118 -11.48 -11.62 -8.73
N PRO A 119 -12.31 -12.37 -9.47
CA PRO A 119 -13.37 -13.15 -8.84
C PRO A 119 -12.89 -14.16 -7.81
N ASP A 120 -11.64 -14.62 -7.94
CA ASP A 120 -11.02 -15.60 -7.06
C ASP A 120 -10.45 -14.99 -5.75
N ASP A 121 -10.48 -13.65 -5.59
CA ASP A 121 -10.10 -12.96 -4.36
C ASP A 121 -11.06 -13.25 -3.21
N SER A 122 -12.25 -13.77 -3.52
CA SER A 122 -13.24 -14.20 -2.54
C SER A 122 -13.28 -15.73 -2.44
N GLU A 123 -12.79 -16.30 -1.33
CA GLU A 123 -12.84 -17.75 -1.09
C GLU A 123 -14.26 -18.30 -0.99
N ASP A 124 -15.21 -17.50 -0.49
CA ASP A 124 -16.62 -17.88 -0.36
C ASP A 124 -17.42 -17.70 -1.67
N GLY A 125 -16.75 -17.20 -2.73
CA GLY A 125 -17.33 -17.03 -4.06
C GLY A 125 -18.30 -15.85 -4.17
N LYS A 126 -18.21 -14.85 -3.29
CA LYS A 126 -19.05 -13.63 -3.32
C LYS A 126 -18.79 -12.79 -4.56
N LEU A 127 -17.56 -12.80 -5.07
CA LEU A 127 -17.19 -12.12 -6.31
C LEU A 127 -17.46 -12.96 -7.56
N LYS A 128 -18.00 -14.17 -7.41
CA LYS A 128 -18.28 -15.06 -8.55
C LYS A 128 -19.23 -14.41 -9.55
N GLY A 129 -18.77 -14.30 -10.79
CA GLY A 129 -19.51 -13.67 -11.90
C GLY A 129 -19.33 -12.15 -12.00
N ILE A 130 -18.55 -11.53 -11.11
CA ILE A 130 -17.98 -10.20 -11.32
C ILE A 130 -16.91 -10.32 -12.41
N GLN A 131 -16.83 -9.35 -13.29
CA GLN A 131 -15.78 -9.33 -14.30
C GLN A 131 -14.45 -8.95 -13.66
N PRO A 132 -13.35 -9.62 -14.02
CA PRO A 132 -12.01 -9.20 -13.59
C PRO A 132 -11.74 -7.73 -13.92
N ARG A 133 -11.01 -7.06 -13.07
CA ARG A 133 -10.57 -5.68 -13.24
C ARG A 133 -9.06 -5.64 -13.29
N ASP A 134 -8.54 -5.03 -14.35
CA ASP A 134 -7.11 -5.02 -14.62
C ASP A 134 -6.33 -4.20 -13.58
N SER A 135 -5.10 -4.61 -13.30
CA SER A 135 -4.12 -3.78 -12.61
C SER A 135 -3.68 -2.60 -13.49
N HIS A 136 -3.32 -1.49 -12.88
CA HIS A 136 -2.95 -0.26 -13.58
C HIS A 136 -1.63 0.31 -13.09
N VAL A 137 -0.82 0.80 -14.03
CA VAL A 137 0.30 1.68 -13.69
C VAL A 137 -0.21 3.11 -13.60
N VAL A 138 -0.11 3.70 -12.42
CA VAL A 138 -0.61 5.05 -12.12
C VAL A 138 0.53 5.98 -11.75
N GLY A 139 0.38 7.27 -12.06
CA GLY A 139 1.27 8.30 -11.59
C GLY A 139 0.84 8.83 -10.22
N PHE A 140 1.79 9.26 -9.40
CA PHE A 140 1.49 9.92 -8.15
C PHE A 140 2.37 11.15 -7.89
N LEU A 141 1.82 12.07 -7.13
CA LEU A 141 2.51 13.22 -6.55
C LEU A 141 2.12 13.34 -5.08
N GLU A 142 3.10 13.44 -4.21
CA GLU A 142 2.92 13.67 -2.78
C GLU A 142 3.70 14.90 -2.34
N VAL A 143 3.08 15.69 -1.49
CA VAL A 143 3.74 16.78 -0.77
C VAL A 143 3.49 16.58 0.71
N ARG A 144 4.56 16.55 1.51
CA ARG A 144 4.51 16.46 2.96
C ARG A 144 5.18 17.67 3.59
N ARG A 145 4.58 18.19 4.65
CA ARG A 145 5.12 19.32 5.43
C ARG A 145 5.26 18.94 6.89
N GLY A 146 6.48 19.08 7.43
CA GLY A 146 6.74 19.08 8.85
C GLY A 146 6.17 20.35 9.51
N LEU A 147 5.45 20.20 10.61
CA LEU A 147 4.94 21.32 11.42
C LEU A 147 5.95 21.70 12.52
N GLY A 148 7.20 21.87 12.13
CA GLY A 148 8.35 22.14 12.95
C GLY A 148 9.62 21.52 12.33
N SER A 149 10.79 21.98 12.74
CA SER A 149 12.06 21.49 12.21
C SER A 149 12.36 20.03 12.58
N ASP A 150 11.75 19.52 13.62
CA ASP A 150 11.92 18.14 14.12
C ASP A 150 11.02 17.11 13.44
N TRP A 151 10.12 17.52 12.55
CA TRP A 151 9.18 16.65 11.84
C TRP A 151 8.33 15.75 12.75
N ARG A 152 8.19 16.10 14.03
CA ARG A 152 7.34 15.33 14.95
C ARG A 152 5.88 15.33 14.53
N ASN A 153 5.38 16.48 14.08
CA ASN A 153 4.05 16.59 13.52
C ASN A 153 4.18 16.94 12.06
N TRP A 154 3.33 16.37 11.24
CA TRP A 154 3.35 16.60 9.80
C TRP A 154 1.95 16.53 9.20
N VAL A 155 1.81 17.13 8.04
CA VAL A 155 0.64 16.99 7.17
C VAL A 155 1.12 16.58 5.78
N ALA A 156 0.27 15.86 5.06
CA ALA A 156 0.56 15.42 3.69
C ALA A 156 -0.67 15.50 2.81
N ALA A 157 -0.43 15.71 1.52
CA ALA A 157 -1.41 15.54 0.47
C ALA A 157 -0.77 14.69 -0.64
N ARG A 158 -1.51 13.67 -1.09
CA ARG A 158 -1.12 12.81 -2.22
C ARG A 158 -2.25 12.79 -3.23
N VAL A 159 -1.89 12.79 -4.50
CA VAL A 159 -2.80 12.56 -5.60
C VAL A 159 -2.24 11.44 -6.47
N MET A 160 -3.11 10.53 -6.89
CA MET A 160 -2.78 9.45 -7.81
C MET A 160 -3.77 9.44 -8.96
N GLY A 161 -3.29 9.13 -10.16
CA GLY A 161 -4.12 9.07 -11.34
C GLY A 161 -3.52 8.18 -12.41
N GLY A 162 -4.38 7.54 -13.17
CA GLY A 162 -4.03 6.55 -14.17
C GLY A 162 -4.87 6.66 -15.44
N PRO A 163 -5.00 5.57 -16.19
CA PRO A 163 -5.94 5.47 -17.30
C PRO A 163 -7.37 5.83 -16.88
N ARG A 164 -8.25 6.05 -17.86
CA ARG A 164 -9.62 6.51 -17.59
C ARG A 164 -10.40 5.54 -16.68
N ASP A 165 -10.16 4.28 -16.81
CA ASP A 165 -10.76 3.18 -16.04
C ASP A 165 -10.24 3.09 -14.59
N PHE A 166 -9.04 3.59 -14.33
CA PHE A 166 -8.55 3.79 -12.96
C PHE A 166 -9.16 5.05 -12.29
N GLY A 167 -9.14 6.19 -12.97
CA GLY A 167 -9.62 7.47 -12.45
C GLY A 167 -8.58 8.24 -11.61
N LEU A 168 -9.07 8.96 -10.61
CA LEU A 168 -8.28 9.85 -9.75
C LEU A 168 -8.58 9.60 -8.29
N LEU A 169 -7.51 9.48 -7.48
CA LEU A 169 -7.56 9.39 -6.02
C LEU A 169 -6.80 10.54 -5.38
N GLY A 170 -7.38 11.13 -4.36
CA GLY A 170 -6.75 12.12 -3.49
C GLY A 170 -6.71 11.64 -2.04
N VAL A 171 -5.59 11.88 -1.34
CA VAL A 171 -5.40 11.56 0.07
C VAL A 171 -4.92 12.78 0.81
N LEU A 172 -5.52 13.06 1.97
CA LEU A 172 -5.00 14.01 2.94
C LEU A 172 -4.70 13.27 4.23
N ALA A 173 -3.52 13.53 4.82
CA ALA A 173 -3.11 12.89 6.05
C ALA A 173 -2.45 13.87 7.01
N ALA A 174 -2.52 13.56 8.30
CA ALA A 174 -1.81 14.27 9.35
C ALA A 174 -1.33 13.28 10.40
N GLY A 175 -0.09 13.44 10.84
CA GLY A 175 0.52 12.47 11.73
C GLY A 175 1.43 13.07 12.78
N ARG A 176 1.75 12.22 13.75
CA ARG A 176 2.71 12.51 14.83
C ARG A 176 3.65 11.35 15.04
N ARG A 177 4.93 11.68 15.18
CA ARG A 177 6.02 10.77 15.48
C ARG A 177 6.39 10.85 16.96
N PHE A 178 6.67 9.69 17.54
CA PHE A 178 7.10 9.51 18.92
C PHE A 178 8.42 8.73 18.94
N GLY A 179 9.33 9.09 19.84
CA GLY A 179 10.63 8.43 19.97
C GLY A 179 11.76 9.11 19.21
N GLN A 180 12.91 8.49 19.19
CA GLN A 180 14.11 9.00 18.52
C GLN A 180 14.02 8.78 17.01
N GLN A 181 14.30 9.82 16.21
CA GLN A 181 13.83 9.84 14.82
C GLN A 181 14.91 10.08 13.76
N LEU A 182 16.11 10.41 14.19
CA LEU A 182 17.21 10.68 13.25
C LEU A 182 17.67 9.45 12.50
N ASP A 183 17.41 8.26 13.06
CA ASP A 183 17.75 6.95 12.49
C ASP A 183 16.55 6.16 11.94
N GLY A 184 15.38 6.80 11.85
CA GLY A 184 14.15 6.15 11.39
C GLY A 184 13.44 5.30 12.45
N THR A 185 14.03 5.13 13.65
CA THR A 185 13.38 4.40 14.75
C THR A 185 12.30 5.24 15.41
N GLY A 186 11.22 4.62 15.84
CA GLY A 186 10.14 5.27 16.58
C GLY A 186 8.76 4.77 16.20
N THR A 187 7.76 5.40 16.77
CA THR A 187 6.35 5.14 16.49
C THR A 187 5.74 6.34 15.78
N GLU A 188 4.96 6.09 14.77
CA GLU A 188 4.20 7.10 14.05
C GLU A 188 2.72 6.75 14.12
N VAL A 189 1.87 7.72 14.43
CA VAL A 189 0.43 7.60 14.37
C VAL A 189 -0.07 8.69 13.43
N TYR A 190 -0.90 8.34 12.46
CA TYR A 190 -1.50 9.30 11.57
C TYR A 190 -2.94 8.95 11.23
N GLY A 191 -3.74 10.00 11.03
CA GLY A 191 -5.07 9.90 10.47
C GLY A 191 -5.05 10.34 9.01
N PHE A 192 -5.99 9.81 8.23
CA PHE A 192 -6.14 10.15 6.82
C PHE A 192 -7.59 10.21 6.39
N VAL A 193 -7.83 10.89 5.28
CA VAL A 193 -9.08 10.88 4.53
C VAL A 193 -8.78 10.71 3.05
N THR A 194 -9.63 9.96 2.35
CA THR A 194 -9.48 9.68 0.92
C THR A 194 -10.70 10.14 0.13
N PHE A 195 -10.46 10.56 -1.11
CA PHE A 195 -11.47 11.02 -2.05
C PHE A 195 -11.17 10.41 -3.43
N GLY A 196 -12.15 9.79 -4.05
CA GLY A 196 -12.05 9.24 -5.40
C GLY A 196 -12.98 9.96 -6.37
N ASP A 197 -12.64 9.99 -7.66
CA ASP A 197 -13.62 10.31 -8.69
C ASP A 197 -14.56 9.12 -8.95
N ASP A 198 -15.54 9.32 -9.84
CA ASP A 198 -16.53 8.27 -10.16
C ASP A 198 -15.84 7.00 -10.68
N ASN A 199 -14.78 7.14 -11.49
CA ASN A 199 -14.10 5.99 -12.09
C ASN A 199 -13.35 5.19 -11.01
N PHE A 200 -12.58 5.88 -10.15
CA PHE A 200 -11.85 5.24 -9.06
C PHE A 200 -12.77 4.48 -8.10
N ILE A 201 -13.88 5.12 -7.67
CA ILE A 201 -14.80 4.46 -6.72
C ILE A 201 -15.53 3.28 -7.38
N ASN A 202 -15.93 3.40 -8.66
CA ASN A 202 -16.61 2.30 -9.34
C ASN A 202 -15.64 1.18 -9.78
N LYS A 203 -14.35 1.46 -9.89
CA LYS A 203 -13.34 0.43 -10.14
C LYS A 203 -13.42 -0.65 -9.06
N ASP A 204 -13.55 -0.31 -7.79
CA ASP A 204 -13.53 -1.27 -6.69
C ASP A 204 -14.94 -1.66 -6.23
N PHE A 205 -15.87 -0.73 -6.19
CA PHE A 205 -17.18 -0.89 -5.56
C PHE A 205 -18.38 -0.84 -6.52
N GLY A 206 -18.19 -0.53 -7.80
CA GLY A 206 -19.25 -0.50 -8.79
C GLY A 206 -19.68 -1.92 -9.20
N VAL A 207 -20.93 -2.08 -9.61
CA VAL A 207 -21.47 -3.31 -10.23
C VAL A 207 -22.04 -2.94 -11.58
N THR A 208 -21.35 -3.31 -12.64
CA THR A 208 -21.80 -3.05 -14.03
C THR A 208 -23.01 -3.89 -14.40
N ALA A 209 -23.63 -3.63 -15.56
CA ALA A 209 -24.71 -4.49 -16.05
C ALA A 209 -24.23 -5.92 -16.36
N ALA A 210 -22.97 -6.08 -16.81
CA ALA A 210 -22.37 -7.40 -17.04
C ALA A 210 -22.13 -8.14 -15.75
N ASP A 211 -21.58 -7.45 -14.72
CA ASP A 211 -21.41 -8.00 -13.37
C ASP A 211 -22.75 -8.46 -12.77
N ALA A 212 -23.79 -7.62 -12.89
CA ALA A 212 -25.12 -7.94 -12.38
C ALA A 212 -25.71 -9.18 -13.07
N ALA A 213 -25.50 -9.31 -14.38
CA ALA A 213 -25.95 -10.47 -15.14
C ALA A 213 -25.19 -11.75 -14.78
N GLY A 214 -23.89 -11.65 -14.51
CA GLY A 214 -23.02 -12.77 -14.15
C GLY A 214 -23.15 -13.22 -12.69
N SER A 215 -23.21 -12.27 -11.75
CA SER A 215 -23.18 -12.53 -10.30
C SER A 215 -24.56 -12.58 -9.65
N GLY A 216 -25.58 -11.97 -10.27
CA GLY A 216 -26.89 -11.76 -9.65
C GLY A 216 -26.92 -10.61 -8.63
N LEU A 217 -25.81 -9.90 -8.45
CA LEU A 217 -25.78 -8.68 -7.62
C LEU A 217 -26.57 -7.55 -8.27
N ARG A 218 -27.04 -6.63 -7.47
CA ARG A 218 -27.74 -5.43 -7.98
C ARG A 218 -26.76 -4.52 -8.71
N GLN A 219 -27.06 -4.15 -9.97
CA GLN A 219 -26.32 -3.12 -10.69
C GLN A 219 -26.21 -1.85 -9.82
N THR A 220 -25.02 -1.33 -9.66
CA THR A 220 -24.72 -0.20 -8.78
C THR A 220 -23.65 0.68 -9.42
N THR A 221 -23.94 1.97 -9.48
CA THR A 221 -22.98 3.01 -9.87
C THR A 221 -22.89 4.01 -8.73
N LEU A 222 -21.69 4.25 -8.26
CA LEU A 222 -21.40 5.18 -7.18
C LEU A 222 -20.86 6.50 -7.76
N SER A 223 -21.15 7.59 -7.08
CA SER A 223 -20.59 8.90 -7.42
C SER A 223 -19.25 9.11 -6.72
N GLY A 224 -18.36 9.86 -7.37
CA GLY A 224 -17.13 10.34 -6.76
C GLY A 224 -17.38 11.23 -5.56
N GLY A 225 -16.37 11.34 -4.72
CA GLY A 225 -16.39 12.13 -3.50
C GLY A 225 -15.59 11.50 -2.38
N TYR A 226 -16.05 11.69 -1.16
CA TYR A 226 -15.43 11.08 0.03
C TYR A 226 -15.53 9.56 -0.03
N ARG A 227 -14.35 8.88 0.00
CA ARG A 227 -14.25 7.42 0.00
C ARG A 227 -14.21 6.88 1.42
N SER A 228 -13.22 7.33 2.20
CA SER A 228 -12.93 6.74 3.50
C SER A 228 -12.17 7.69 4.42
N ALA A 229 -12.06 7.30 5.68
CA ALA A 229 -11.11 7.86 6.64
C ALA A 229 -10.58 6.76 7.54
N GLY A 230 -9.34 6.92 8.02
CA GLY A 230 -8.73 5.93 8.87
C GLY A 230 -7.66 6.48 9.80
N ILE A 231 -7.13 5.57 10.60
CA ILE A 231 -5.99 5.80 11.49
C ILE A 231 -5.02 4.66 11.30
N GLN A 232 -3.74 5.01 11.20
CA GLN A 232 -2.63 4.07 11.08
C GLN A 232 -1.60 4.30 12.17
N LEU A 233 -1.10 3.21 12.74
CA LEU A 233 0.03 3.16 13.65
C LEU A 233 1.16 2.40 13.00
N VAL A 234 2.35 2.97 13.00
CA VAL A 234 3.56 2.34 12.49
C VAL A 234 4.65 2.40 13.53
N HIS A 235 5.26 1.27 13.82
CA HIS A 235 6.41 1.18 14.71
C HIS A 235 7.62 0.63 13.95
N ARG A 236 8.73 1.37 13.99
CA ARG A 236 10.01 0.99 13.37
C ARG A 236 11.08 0.81 14.42
N ARG A 237 11.87 -0.25 14.32
CA ARG A 237 12.94 -0.56 15.26
C ARG A 237 14.16 -1.17 14.58
N HIS A 238 15.34 -0.65 14.90
CA HIS A 238 16.60 -1.33 14.61
C HIS A 238 16.77 -2.52 15.56
N LEU A 239 16.87 -3.73 15.02
CA LEU A 239 17.23 -4.93 15.76
C LEU A 239 18.76 -5.09 15.81
N THR A 240 19.41 -4.77 14.69
CA THR A 240 20.86 -4.65 14.56
C THR A 240 21.17 -3.44 13.68
N ARG A 241 22.44 -3.15 13.40
CA ARG A 241 22.80 -2.07 12.45
C ARG A 241 22.19 -2.26 11.05
N LYS A 242 21.96 -3.51 10.64
CA LYS A 242 21.49 -3.83 9.29
C LYS A 242 20.09 -4.45 9.26
N LEU A 243 19.59 -4.97 10.37
CA LEU A 243 18.29 -5.62 10.45
C LEU A 243 17.31 -4.71 11.18
N HIS A 244 16.19 -4.46 10.54
CA HIS A 244 15.12 -3.59 11.03
C HIS A 244 13.80 -4.35 11.08
N ALA A 245 12.96 -4.01 12.05
CA ALA A 245 11.58 -4.47 12.14
C ALA A 245 10.64 -3.30 11.89
N ILE A 246 9.57 -3.54 11.15
CA ILE A 246 8.48 -2.61 10.89
C ILE A 246 7.19 -3.34 11.29
N ALA A 247 6.41 -2.75 12.19
CA ALA A 247 5.09 -3.23 12.54
C ALA A 247 4.06 -2.15 12.22
N GLN A 248 2.94 -2.53 11.64
CA GLN A 248 1.85 -1.64 11.30
C GLN A 248 0.53 -2.18 11.85
N ALA A 249 -0.38 -1.28 12.17
CA ALA A 249 -1.76 -1.61 12.47
C ALA A 249 -2.64 -0.42 12.06
N GLY A 250 -3.72 -0.69 11.37
CA GLY A 250 -4.62 0.32 10.84
C GLY A 250 -6.08 -0.06 10.90
N VAL A 251 -6.92 0.95 10.82
CA VAL A 251 -8.35 0.82 10.60
C VAL A 251 -8.78 1.89 9.61
N GLU A 252 -9.58 1.49 8.64
CA GLU A 252 -10.22 2.36 7.66
C GLU A 252 -11.74 2.20 7.72
N LEU A 253 -12.46 3.29 7.61
CA LEU A 253 -13.92 3.35 7.61
C LEU A 253 -14.37 3.95 6.29
N TYR A 254 -15.12 3.18 5.52
CA TYR A 254 -15.67 3.62 4.23
C TYR A 254 -16.84 4.56 4.37
N SER A 255 -17.09 5.34 3.34
CA SER A 255 -18.32 6.15 3.23
C SER A 255 -19.55 5.22 3.22
N ARG A 256 -20.67 5.78 3.65
CA ARG A 256 -21.95 5.05 3.65
C ARG A 256 -22.32 4.51 2.26
N ASP A 257 -22.00 5.26 1.22
CA ASP A 257 -22.37 4.88 -0.15
C ASP A 257 -21.56 3.65 -0.59
N ILE A 258 -20.28 3.59 -0.22
CA ILE A 258 -19.41 2.42 -0.45
C ILE A 258 -19.89 1.24 0.39
N GLY A 259 -20.12 1.41 1.69
CA GLY A 259 -20.63 0.33 2.55
C GLY A 259 -22.01 -0.21 2.15
N ASN A 260 -22.76 0.50 1.31
CA ASN A 260 -24.01 0.02 0.71
C ASN A 260 -23.82 -0.63 -0.67
N SER A 261 -22.60 -0.69 -1.21
CA SER A 261 -22.32 -1.41 -2.44
C SER A 261 -22.59 -2.91 -2.25
N PRO A 262 -23.13 -3.60 -3.26
CA PRO A 262 -23.28 -5.04 -3.20
C PRO A 262 -21.97 -5.83 -3.11
N ILE A 263 -20.84 -5.23 -3.51
CA ILE A 263 -19.50 -5.82 -3.39
C ILE A 263 -19.01 -5.70 -1.95
N ALA A 264 -19.17 -4.51 -1.32
CA ALA A 264 -18.76 -4.31 0.06
C ALA A 264 -19.61 -5.11 1.02
N ARG A 265 -18.99 -5.86 1.92
CA ARG A 265 -19.60 -6.65 2.99
C ARG A 265 -19.48 -5.99 4.33
N LYS A 266 -18.45 -5.18 4.48
CA LYS A 266 -18.20 -4.33 5.65
C LYS A 266 -17.98 -2.90 5.19
N ASP A 267 -18.24 -1.98 6.10
CA ASP A 267 -17.93 -0.56 5.96
C ASP A 267 -16.61 -0.17 6.65
N ASN A 268 -15.81 -1.16 7.04
CA ASN A 268 -14.53 -0.96 7.69
C ASN A 268 -13.53 -2.06 7.32
N GLU A 269 -12.25 -1.70 7.39
CA GLU A 269 -11.13 -2.61 7.25
C GLU A 269 -10.18 -2.46 8.43
N CYS A 270 -9.51 -3.57 8.75
CA CYS A 270 -8.44 -3.61 9.74
C CYS A 270 -7.25 -4.34 9.11
N GLU A 271 -6.09 -3.74 9.24
CA GLU A 271 -4.82 -4.26 8.73
C GLU A 271 -3.82 -4.38 9.89
N VAL A 272 -3.07 -5.47 9.93
CA VAL A 272 -1.93 -5.63 10.84
C VAL A 272 -0.81 -6.31 10.09
N SER A 273 0.37 -5.68 10.07
CA SER A 273 1.54 -6.28 9.41
C SER A 273 2.80 -6.21 10.27
N LEU A 274 3.72 -7.14 9.99
CA LEU A 274 5.04 -7.19 10.58
C LEU A 274 6.06 -7.61 9.53
N ALA A 275 7.06 -6.78 9.29
CA ALA A 275 8.14 -7.04 8.35
C ALA A 275 9.52 -7.00 9.02
N LEU A 276 10.43 -7.84 8.53
CA LEU A 276 11.86 -7.81 8.83
C LEU A 276 12.62 -7.46 7.57
N VAL A 277 13.45 -6.41 7.64
CA VAL A 277 14.17 -5.87 6.50
C VAL A 277 15.66 -5.79 6.79
N TRP A 278 16.46 -6.34 5.90
CA TRP A 278 17.92 -6.29 5.94
C TRP A 278 18.46 -5.28 4.94
N HIS A 279 19.26 -4.34 5.40
CA HIS A 279 19.90 -3.34 4.55
C HIS A 279 21.30 -3.77 4.11
N PHE A 280 21.56 -3.63 2.79
CA PHE A 280 22.84 -3.84 2.14
C PHE A 280 23.31 -2.49 1.60
N GLY A 281 24.47 -2.03 1.98
CA GLY A 281 25.02 -0.75 1.55
C GLY A 281 26.03 -0.22 2.56
N ARG A 282 26.62 0.93 2.23
CA ARG A 282 27.45 1.66 3.18
C ARG A 282 26.55 2.41 4.15
N GLU A 283 26.87 2.29 5.42
CA GLU A 283 26.34 3.13 6.51
C GLU A 283 26.81 4.56 6.37
#